data_165fc63c7202f261538b541bb79c1a1b
#
_entry.id   165fc63c7202f261538b541bb79c1a1b
#
_cell.length_a   1.000
_cell.length_b   1.000
_cell.length_c   1.000
_cell.angle_alpha   90.00
_cell.angle_beta   90.00
_cell.angle_gamma   90.00
#
_symmetry.space_group_name_H-M   'P 1'
#
loop_
_entity.id
_entity.type
_entity.pdbx_description
1 polymer ?
#
loop_
_entity_poly.entity_id
_entity_poly.type
_entity_poly.pdbx_seq_one_letter_code
_entity_poly.pdbx_strand_id
1 'polypeptide(L)'
;MLFRSGFFTPTGYGTLVADGKETRVIDGTPYVLEQPLRADFAFVKGWKGDRAGNLVYRKTARNFNPVMATAARVTIAEVEHLVEPGEIDPDHVVTPGIFVQHILQGTHYEKRIEKRTVQKVRT
;
A
#
# COMPACT_ATOMS: atom_id res chain seq x y z
N MET A 1 6.06 -4.17 -9.36
CA MET A 1 5.66 -5.36 -10.15
C MET A 1 5.51 -6.64 -9.33
N LEU A 2 5.86 -6.62 -8.05
CA LEU A 2 5.84 -7.78 -7.15
C LEU A 2 4.44 -8.26 -6.71
N PHE A 3 3.39 -7.47 -6.93
CA PHE A 3 2.06 -7.80 -6.42
C PHE A 3 1.10 -8.40 -7.43
N ARG A 4 1.54 -8.61 -8.66
CA ARG A 4 0.76 -9.35 -9.67
C ARG A 4 1.18 -10.82 -9.80
N SER A 5 2.27 -11.21 -9.18
CA SER A 5 2.81 -12.57 -9.22
C SER A 5 2.79 -13.18 -7.84
N GLY A 6 2.48 -14.47 -7.74
CA GLY A 6 2.69 -15.23 -6.53
C GLY A 6 4.19 -15.38 -6.23
N PHE A 7 4.52 -15.73 -5.01
CA PHE A 7 5.89 -16.00 -4.59
C PHE A 7 5.94 -17.18 -3.61
N PHE A 8 7.05 -17.87 -3.59
CA PHE A 8 7.31 -18.92 -2.63
C PHE A 8 7.99 -18.35 -1.38
N THR A 9 7.48 -18.73 -0.21
CA THR A 9 8.05 -18.32 1.09
C THR A 9 8.09 -19.50 2.05
N PRO A 10 9.12 -19.66 2.88
CA PRO A 10 9.13 -20.67 3.94
C PRO A 10 8.20 -20.31 5.09
N THR A 11 7.76 -19.04 5.17
CA THR A 11 6.88 -18.55 6.23
C THR A 11 5.53 -19.24 6.15
N GLY A 12 5.07 -19.76 7.28
CA GLY A 12 3.77 -20.41 7.40
C GLY A 12 3.75 -21.89 7.04
N TYR A 13 4.84 -22.46 6.52
CA TYR A 13 4.90 -23.90 6.28
C TYR A 13 4.69 -24.70 7.58
N GLY A 14 3.86 -25.76 7.50
CA GLY A 14 3.51 -26.57 8.66
C GLY A 14 2.51 -25.94 9.62
N THR A 15 1.90 -24.82 9.25
CA THR A 15 0.82 -24.16 10.00
C THR A 15 -0.49 -24.18 9.22
N LEU A 16 -1.60 -23.84 9.89
CA LEU A 16 -2.93 -23.71 9.26
C LEU A 16 -2.95 -22.72 8.08
N VAL A 17 -2.02 -21.78 8.05
CA VAL A 17 -1.92 -20.80 6.95
C VAL A 17 -1.52 -21.46 5.64
N ALA A 18 -0.83 -22.62 5.69
CA ALA A 18 -0.42 -23.37 4.50
C ALA A 18 -1.50 -24.30 3.94
N ASP A 19 -2.60 -24.50 4.66
CA ASP A 19 -3.65 -25.43 4.26
C ASP A 19 -4.27 -25.02 2.92
N GLY A 20 -4.33 -25.98 1.98
CA GLY A 20 -4.86 -25.75 0.65
C GLY A 20 -3.95 -24.98 -0.32
N LYS A 21 -2.76 -24.57 0.12
CA LYS A 21 -1.77 -23.89 -0.72
C LYS A 21 -0.77 -24.87 -1.33
N GLU A 22 -0.28 -24.55 -2.54
CA GLU A 22 0.81 -25.30 -3.16
C GLU A 22 2.07 -25.19 -2.28
N THR A 23 2.73 -26.33 -2.07
CA THR A 23 4.02 -26.38 -1.40
C THR A 23 5.09 -26.92 -2.36
N ARG A 24 6.31 -26.43 -2.24
CA ARG A 24 7.43 -26.86 -3.05
C ARG A 24 8.70 -26.93 -2.20
N VAL A 25 9.49 -27.97 -2.40
CA VAL A 25 10.83 -28.05 -1.79
C VAL A 25 11.84 -27.42 -2.76
N ILE A 26 12.59 -26.45 -2.30
CA ILE A 26 13.65 -25.76 -3.05
C ILE A 26 14.91 -25.84 -2.19
N ASP A 27 15.96 -26.43 -2.73
CA ASP A 27 17.24 -26.65 -2.04
C ASP A 27 17.08 -27.27 -0.64
N GLY A 28 16.19 -28.26 -0.54
CA GLY A 28 15.94 -29.00 0.70
C GLY A 28 15.06 -28.26 1.72
N THR A 29 14.64 -27.03 1.43
CA THR A 29 13.76 -26.24 2.30
C THR A 29 12.35 -26.19 1.72
N PRO A 30 11.31 -26.46 2.52
CA PRO A 30 9.94 -26.38 2.06
C PRO A 30 9.44 -24.93 2.00
N TYR A 31 8.71 -24.61 0.94
CA TYR A 31 8.11 -23.31 0.67
C TYR A 31 6.61 -23.47 0.42
N VAL A 32 5.86 -22.44 0.75
CA VAL A 32 4.43 -22.28 0.45
C VAL A 32 4.28 -21.22 -0.62
N LEU A 33 3.42 -21.49 -1.62
CA LEU A 33 3.07 -20.48 -2.63
C LEU A 33 2.03 -19.51 -2.07
N GLU A 34 2.42 -18.26 -1.95
CA GLU A 34 1.48 -17.15 -1.66
C GLU A 34 1.02 -16.50 -2.95
N GLN A 35 -0.30 -16.48 -3.16
CA GLN A 35 -0.91 -15.85 -4.32
C GLN A 35 -0.94 -14.33 -4.16
N PRO A 36 -0.91 -13.57 -5.28
CA PRO A 36 -1.01 -12.13 -5.21
C PRO A 36 -2.39 -11.69 -4.72
N LEU A 37 -2.43 -10.67 -3.88
CA LEU A 37 -3.66 -9.99 -3.53
C LEU A 37 -4.11 -9.09 -4.69
N ARG A 38 -5.31 -9.34 -5.20
CA ARG A 38 -5.94 -8.52 -6.25
C ARG A 38 -7.20 -7.90 -5.70
N ALA A 39 -7.45 -6.65 -6.08
CA ALA A 39 -8.64 -5.91 -5.68
C ALA A 39 -9.26 -5.18 -6.88
N ASP A 40 -10.53 -4.86 -6.81
CA ASP A 40 -11.16 -3.98 -7.78
C ASP A 40 -10.81 -2.52 -7.52
N PHE A 41 -10.73 -2.14 -6.25
CA PHE A 41 -10.39 -0.79 -5.81
C PHE A 41 -9.26 -0.80 -4.79
N ALA A 42 -8.34 0.17 -4.91
CA ALA A 42 -7.37 0.52 -3.89
C ALA A 42 -7.52 1.98 -3.48
N PHE A 43 -7.54 2.23 -2.18
CA PHE A 43 -7.49 3.56 -1.61
C PHE A 43 -6.12 3.79 -1.01
N VAL A 44 -5.41 4.79 -1.51
CA VAL A 44 -4.06 5.10 -1.06
C VAL A 44 -3.96 6.55 -0.62
N LYS A 45 -3.08 6.82 0.35
CA LYS A 45 -2.82 8.16 0.83
C LYS A 45 -1.41 8.60 0.50
N GLY A 46 -1.31 9.64 -0.34
CA GLY A 46 -0.07 10.30 -0.69
C GLY A 46 0.15 11.59 0.13
N TRP A 47 1.38 12.06 0.16
CA TRP A 47 1.70 13.40 0.66
C TRP A 47 1.45 14.45 -0.42
N LYS A 48 2.08 14.29 -1.58
CA LYS A 48 1.86 15.12 -2.76
C LYS A 48 1.42 14.26 -3.93
N GLY A 49 0.59 14.80 -4.78
CA GLY A 49 0.26 14.18 -6.05
C GLY A 49 -0.01 15.24 -7.10
N ASP A 50 0.30 14.95 -8.33
CA ASP A 50 -0.05 15.81 -9.45
C ASP A 50 -1.32 15.34 -10.17
N ARG A 51 -1.86 16.20 -11.04
CA ARG A 51 -3.07 15.87 -11.84
C ARG A 51 -2.86 14.73 -12.83
N ALA A 52 -1.63 14.33 -13.10
CA ALA A 52 -1.31 13.15 -13.91
C ALA A 52 -1.31 11.85 -13.07
N GLY A 53 -1.48 11.96 -11.74
CA GLY A 53 -1.55 10.82 -10.83
C GLY A 53 -0.22 10.37 -10.25
N ASN A 54 0.88 11.10 -10.49
CA ASN A 54 2.16 10.80 -9.86
C ASN A 54 2.10 11.11 -8.37
N LEU A 55 2.57 10.17 -7.53
CA LEU A 55 2.47 10.30 -6.08
C LEU A 55 3.84 10.28 -5.40
N VAL A 56 3.95 11.15 -4.39
CA VAL A 56 5.05 11.17 -3.43
C VAL A 56 4.49 10.88 -2.04
N TYR A 57 5.17 10.03 -1.30
CA TYR A 57 4.80 9.68 0.07
C TYR A 57 5.83 10.20 1.05
N ARG A 58 5.42 10.35 2.31
CA ARG A 58 6.34 10.68 3.40
C ARG A 58 6.12 9.79 4.62
N LYS A 59 7.16 9.64 5.44
CA LYS A 59 7.13 8.85 6.67
C LYS A 59 6.63 7.43 6.42
N THR A 60 5.82 6.90 7.30
CA THR A 60 5.29 5.53 7.24
C THR A 60 4.33 5.26 6.08
N ALA A 61 3.76 6.29 5.46
CA ALA A 61 2.93 6.14 4.28
C ALA A 61 3.69 5.55 3.08
N ARG A 62 5.03 5.60 3.08
CA ARG A 62 5.89 4.96 2.08
C ARG A 62 5.85 3.44 2.10
N ASN A 63 5.35 2.84 3.17
CA ASN A 63 5.41 1.39 3.35
C ASN A 63 4.45 0.66 2.40
N PHE A 64 3.16 0.68 2.69
CA PHE A 64 2.17 -0.11 1.93
C PHE A 64 1.49 0.65 0.81
N ASN A 65 1.35 1.97 0.88
CA ASN A 65 0.60 2.71 -0.13
C ASN A 65 1.14 2.53 -1.57
N PRO A 66 2.47 2.60 -1.83
CA PRO A 66 2.98 2.38 -3.18
C PRO A 66 2.64 1.01 -3.75
N VAL A 67 2.67 0.03 -2.87
CA VAL A 67 2.38 -1.36 -3.18
C VAL A 67 0.90 -1.56 -3.48
N MET A 68 0.05 -1.06 -2.61
CA MET A 68 -1.41 -1.16 -2.75
C MET A 68 -1.91 -0.45 -4.02
N ALA A 69 -1.27 0.65 -4.41
CA ALA A 69 -1.59 1.34 -5.66
C ALA A 69 -1.45 0.46 -6.91
N THR A 70 -0.63 -0.58 -6.85
CA THR A 70 -0.44 -1.50 -7.99
C THR A 70 -1.29 -2.77 -7.92
N ALA A 71 -2.03 -2.99 -6.82
CA ALA A 71 -2.76 -4.23 -6.56
C ALA A 71 -4.18 -4.23 -7.15
N ALA A 72 -4.76 -3.05 -7.41
CA ALA A 72 -6.14 -2.92 -7.85
C ALA A 72 -6.28 -2.58 -9.34
N ARG A 73 -7.50 -2.75 -9.83
CA ARG A 73 -7.90 -2.31 -11.17
C ARG A 73 -8.08 -0.79 -11.23
N VAL A 74 -8.64 -0.22 -10.16
CA VAL A 74 -8.87 1.22 -10.01
C VAL A 74 -8.24 1.68 -8.71
N THR A 75 -7.30 2.60 -8.80
CA THR A 75 -6.67 3.21 -7.64
C THR A 75 -7.17 4.64 -7.47
N ILE A 76 -7.63 4.93 -6.28
CA ILE A 76 -8.09 6.25 -5.84
C ILE A 76 -7.09 6.77 -4.82
N ALA A 77 -6.43 7.87 -5.14
CA ALA A 77 -5.43 8.49 -4.28
C ALA A 77 -5.98 9.75 -3.61
N GLU A 78 -5.91 9.79 -2.29
CA GLU A 78 -6.10 11.02 -1.52
C GLU A 78 -4.73 11.63 -1.21
N VAL A 79 -4.53 12.91 -1.47
CA VAL A 79 -3.27 13.61 -1.21
C VAL A 79 -3.48 14.82 -0.31
N GLU A 80 -2.45 15.17 0.46
CA GLU A 80 -2.45 16.39 1.27
C GLU A 80 -2.28 17.63 0.39
N HIS A 81 -1.46 17.51 -0.66
CA HIS A 81 -1.17 18.59 -1.59
C HIS A 81 -1.35 18.09 -3.02
N LEU A 82 -2.33 18.66 -3.72
CA LEU A 82 -2.50 18.45 -5.16
C LEU A 82 -1.76 19.57 -5.90
N VAL A 83 -0.86 19.21 -6.79
CA VAL A 83 -0.02 20.15 -7.55
C VAL A 83 -0.19 19.95 -9.04
N GLU A 84 0.34 20.86 -9.84
CA GLU A 84 0.32 20.73 -11.29
C GLU A 84 1.41 19.77 -11.79
N PRO A 85 1.19 19.12 -12.95
CA PRO A 85 2.21 18.29 -13.59
C PRO A 85 3.51 19.07 -13.83
N GLY A 86 4.64 18.48 -13.40
CA GLY A 86 5.95 19.11 -13.48
C GLY A 86 6.42 19.80 -12.19
N GLU A 87 5.56 19.98 -11.19
CA GLU A 87 5.95 20.51 -9.89
C GLU A 87 6.54 19.46 -8.95
N ILE A 88 6.33 18.18 -9.24
CA ILE A 88 7.00 17.09 -8.52
C ILE A 88 8.30 16.78 -9.24
N ASP A 89 9.39 16.80 -8.50
CA ASP A 89 10.68 16.31 -9.01
C ASP A 89 10.52 14.84 -9.44
N PRO A 90 10.83 14.50 -10.71
CA PRO A 90 10.71 13.14 -11.21
C PRO A 90 11.44 12.09 -10.38
N ASP A 91 12.57 12.44 -9.79
CA ASP A 91 13.37 11.55 -8.93
C ASP A 91 12.69 11.23 -7.59
N HIS A 92 11.72 12.05 -7.20
CA HIS A 92 10.92 11.85 -5.99
C HIS A 92 9.62 11.08 -6.20
N VAL A 93 9.21 10.85 -7.44
CA VAL A 93 7.98 10.08 -7.75
C VAL A 93 8.17 8.63 -7.31
N VAL A 94 7.29 8.17 -6.42
CA VAL A 94 7.30 6.78 -5.93
C VAL A 94 6.26 5.92 -6.66
N THR A 95 5.05 6.45 -6.85
CA THR A 95 4.00 5.80 -7.64
C THR A 95 3.77 6.59 -8.92
N PRO A 96 4.10 6.02 -10.09
CA PRO A 96 3.79 6.63 -11.37
C PRO A 96 2.30 6.76 -11.61
N GLY A 97 1.89 7.82 -12.29
CA GLY A 97 0.49 8.14 -12.56
C GLY A 97 -0.30 7.06 -13.31
N ILE A 98 0.38 6.17 -14.03
CA ILE A 98 -0.26 5.05 -14.73
C ILE A 98 -1.03 4.11 -13.81
N PHE A 99 -0.70 4.09 -12.51
CA PHE A 99 -1.37 3.26 -11.50
C PHE A 99 -2.53 3.97 -10.82
N VAL A 100 -2.72 5.28 -11.03
CA VAL A 100 -3.72 6.10 -10.33
C VAL A 100 -4.77 6.58 -11.31
N GLN A 101 -6.01 6.15 -11.14
CA GLN A 101 -7.13 6.54 -12.00
C GLN A 101 -7.88 7.75 -11.48
N HIS A 102 -7.90 7.93 -10.16
CA HIS A 102 -8.55 9.06 -9.52
C HIS A 102 -7.65 9.65 -8.45
N ILE A 103 -7.57 10.98 -8.42
CA ILE A 103 -6.84 11.71 -7.38
C ILE A 103 -7.73 12.81 -6.80
N LEU A 104 -7.68 12.95 -5.50
CA LEU A 104 -8.39 14.02 -4.78
C LEU A 104 -7.52 14.61 -3.67
N GLN A 105 -7.73 15.87 -3.40
CA GLN A 105 -7.09 16.53 -2.26
C GLN A 105 -7.98 16.44 -1.04
N GLY A 106 -7.44 15.90 0.06
CA GLY A 106 -8.11 15.91 1.36
C GLY A 106 -8.05 17.28 2.01
N THR A 107 -9.12 17.68 2.69
CA THR A 107 -9.24 19.01 3.28
C THR A 107 -9.11 19.05 4.79
N HIS A 108 -9.47 17.96 5.48
CA HIS A 108 -9.45 17.91 6.94
C HIS A 108 -8.87 16.57 7.41
N TYR A 109 -7.72 16.64 8.06
CA TYR A 109 -7.05 15.47 8.65
C TYR A 109 -7.16 15.54 10.17
N GLU A 110 -8.22 14.95 10.70
CA GLU A 110 -8.39 14.80 12.14
C GLU A 110 -8.07 13.38 12.57
N LYS A 111 -7.12 13.22 13.47
CA LYS A 111 -6.84 11.92 14.11
C LYS A 111 -7.90 11.63 15.17
N ARG A 112 -8.97 10.97 14.78
CA ARG A 112 -10.06 10.63 15.71
C ARG A 112 -9.79 9.39 16.55
N ILE A 113 -8.78 8.60 16.20
CA ILE A 113 -8.52 7.28 16.82
C ILE A 113 -7.21 7.32 17.61
N GLU A 114 -7.11 8.23 18.57
CA GLU A 114 -6.18 8.03 19.66
C GLU A 114 -6.96 7.47 20.84
N LYS A 115 -6.96 6.13 21.00
CA LYS A 115 -7.48 5.51 22.19
C LYS A 115 -6.63 5.97 23.38
N ARG A 116 -7.19 6.81 24.23
CA ARG A 116 -6.64 7.04 25.56
C ARG A 116 -6.86 5.74 26.34
N THR A 117 -5.82 4.96 26.49
CA THR A 117 -5.84 3.71 27.24
C THR A 117 -5.83 3.91 28.76
N VAL A 118 -5.63 5.15 29.21
CA VAL A 118 -5.56 5.49 30.64
C VAL A 118 -6.43 6.73 30.90
N GLN A 119 -7.49 6.56 31.70
CA GLN A 119 -8.16 7.69 32.32
C GLN A 119 -7.30 8.22 33.46
N LYS A 120 -6.91 9.50 33.46
CA LYS A 120 -6.36 10.14 34.66
C LYS A 120 -7.39 10.06 35.76
N VAL A 121 -7.11 9.26 36.80
CA VAL A 121 -7.84 9.32 38.05
C VAL A 121 -7.65 10.75 38.59
N ARG A 122 -8.72 11.53 38.66
CA ARG A 122 -8.70 12.80 39.37
C ARG A 122 -8.61 12.50 40.86
N THR A 123 -7.46 12.76 41.46
CA THR A 123 -7.28 12.93 42.92
C THR A 123 -7.81 14.29 43.31
#